data_0f244d703dbd82e336982bc2214c8eac
#
_entry.id   0f244d703dbd82e336982bc2214c8eac
#
_cell.length_a   1.000
_cell.length_b   1.000
_cell.length_c   1.000
_cell.angle_alpha   90.00
_cell.angle_beta   90.00
_cell.angle_gamma   90.00
#
_symmetry.space_group_name_H-M   'P 1'
#
loop_
_entity.id
_entity.type
_entity.pdbx_description
1 polymer ?
#
loop_
_entity_poly.entity_id
_entity_poly.type
_entity_poly.pdbx_seq_one_letter_code
_entity_poly.pdbx_strand_id
1 'polypeptide(L)'
;MTQISERTVLFADLRGSTSLYESLGNARATTVVTRAVALIARVVEDCEGVVIKTLGDGLMAVFPVPGAAVQAADQMHEALERMGTRGLAGGDTAFAALKLQVALAHGEVVEMAGDCFGDAVNVAARLLDHAGDNETLATATVLAGLRESERGRFRNMDRMQLRGRVEPVQVHLLEARRFGDTVVTQYGDIVPASEPEAIRLIWLDMNRVFAGQRMPVVLGRSPQATYCIDDSRVSRSHARIDWHGGTFQLTDLSYNGTYLRFANDEEVVSLRRGTCTLHGSGLIGLGAPLADPLAACVRFEVLHFADTQPQQGSY
;
A
#
# COMPACT_ATOMS: atom_id res chain seq x y z
N MET A 1 -2.00 34.58 17.25
CA MET A 1 -2.37 33.96 18.53
C MET A 1 -1.96 32.52 18.45
N THR A 2 -1.42 31.95 19.50
CA THR A 2 -1.10 30.50 19.58
C THR A 2 -2.33 29.79 20.14
N GLN A 3 -2.83 28.79 19.43
CA GLN A 3 -3.97 27.99 19.87
C GLN A 3 -3.55 26.53 19.97
N ILE A 4 -3.86 25.91 21.11
CA ILE A 4 -3.69 24.46 21.30
C ILE A 4 -5.05 23.79 21.07
N SER A 5 -5.10 22.78 20.23
CA SER A 5 -6.34 22.08 19.93
C SER A 5 -6.06 20.62 19.53
N GLU A 6 -7.04 19.75 19.70
CA GLU A 6 -6.96 18.40 19.10
C GLU A 6 -7.38 18.43 17.65
N ARG A 7 -6.56 17.84 16.79
CA ARG A 7 -6.77 17.76 15.34
C ARG A 7 -6.38 16.39 14.80
N THR A 8 -6.98 16.04 13.70
CA THR A 8 -6.47 14.96 12.85
C THR A 8 -5.63 15.58 11.76
N VAL A 9 -4.36 15.25 11.76
CA VAL A 9 -3.37 15.70 10.76
C VAL A 9 -3.35 14.70 9.61
N LEU A 10 -3.42 15.20 8.38
CA LEU A 10 -3.30 14.46 7.16
C LEU A 10 -2.09 14.96 6.37
N PHE A 11 -1.23 14.03 5.99
CA PHE A 11 -0.26 14.25 4.92
C PHE A 11 -0.66 13.42 3.71
N ALA A 12 -0.59 14.02 2.53
CA ALA A 12 -0.82 13.36 1.25
C ALA A 12 0.33 13.70 0.30
N ASP A 13 0.80 12.72 -0.46
CA ASP A 13 1.91 12.85 -1.41
C ASP A 13 1.65 12.03 -2.68
N LEU A 14 2.16 12.51 -3.83
CA LEU A 14 1.98 11.87 -5.13
C LEU A 14 3.24 11.13 -5.54
N ARG A 15 3.21 9.82 -5.57
CA ARG A 15 4.26 9.02 -6.19
C ARG A 15 4.14 8.99 -7.71
N GLY A 16 5.29 8.84 -8.37
CA GLY A 16 5.38 8.82 -9.83
C GLY A 16 5.57 10.21 -10.46
N SER A 17 5.55 11.28 -9.68
CA SER A 17 5.81 12.66 -10.14
C SER A 17 7.17 12.78 -10.83
N THR A 18 8.24 12.23 -10.26
CA THR A 18 9.59 12.27 -10.84
C THR A 18 9.65 11.61 -12.23
N SER A 19 9.04 10.44 -12.40
CA SER A 19 9.00 9.76 -13.69
C SER A 19 8.15 10.51 -14.73
N LEU A 20 7.14 11.28 -14.30
CA LEU A 20 6.42 12.20 -15.19
C LEU A 20 7.31 13.32 -15.72
N TYR A 21 8.18 13.90 -14.88
CA TYR A 21 9.13 14.93 -15.31
C TYR A 21 10.10 14.38 -16.36
N GLU A 22 10.56 13.14 -16.21
CA GLU A 22 11.44 12.48 -17.17
C GLU A 22 10.73 12.16 -18.50
N SER A 23 9.47 11.72 -18.46
CA SER A 23 8.73 11.27 -19.65
C SER A 23 8.03 12.39 -20.41
N LEU A 24 7.48 13.40 -19.72
CA LEU A 24 6.66 14.47 -20.32
C LEU A 24 7.37 15.81 -20.42
N GLY A 25 8.52 15.95 -19.77
CA GLY A 25 9.23 17.22 -19.63
C GLY A 25 8.60 18.14 -18.57
N ASN A 26 9.38 19.15 -18.13
CA ASN A 26 9.06 19.97 -16.96
C ASN A 26 7.70 20.67 -17.03
N ALA A 27 7.37 21.30 -18.15
CA ALA A 27 6.15 22.14 -18.25
C ALA A 27 4.86 21.30 -18.15
N ARG A 28 4.80 20.16 -18.85
CA ARG A 28 3.62 19.29 -18.85
C ARG A 28 3.50 18.52 -17.52
N ALA A 29 4.59 17.97 -17.00
CA ALA A 29 4.60 17.30 -15.71
C ALA A 29 4.16 18.24 -14.59
N THR A 30 4.69 19.49 -14.54
CA THR A 30 4.24 20.51 -13.57
C THR A 30 2.75 20.76 -13.67
N THR A 31 2.20 20.87 -14.87
CA THR A 31 0.75 21.08 -15.07
C THR A 31 -0.08 19.91 -14.50
N VAL A 32 0.35 18.66 -14.74
CA VAL A 32 -0.33 17.45 -14.26
C VAL A 32 -0.28 17.38 -12.73
N VAL A 33 0.92 17.53 -12.14
CA VAL A 33 1.12 17.49 -10.70
C VAL A 33 0.35 18.59 -9.99
N THR A 34 0.43 19.84 -10.49
CA THR A 34 -0.31 20.97 -9.90
C THR A 34 -1.82 20.74 -9.93
N ARG A 35 -2.36 20.17 -11.02
CA ARG A 35 -3.78 19.82 -11.11
C ARG A 35 -4.18 18.73 -10.14
N ALA A 36 -3.33 17.70 -9.96
CA ALA A 36 -3.58 16.64 -9.00
C ALA A 36 -3.57 17.16 -7.55
N VAL A 37 -2.56 17.99 -7.18
CA VAL A 37 -2.50 18.64 -5.86
C VAL A 37 -3.70 19.56 -5.62
N ALA A 38 -4.12 20.35 -6.62
CA ALA A 38 -5.31 21.19 -6.51
C ALA A 38 -6.60 20.38 -6.32
N LEU A 39 -6.69 19.20 -6.96
CA LEU A 39 -7.82 18.29 -6.78
C LEU A 39 -7.90 17.75 -5.35
N ILE A 40 -6.79 17.23 -4.81
CA ILE A 40 -6.79 16.70 -3.44
C ILE A 40 -6.97 17.81 -2.39
N ALA A 41 -6.47 19.03 -2.65
CA ALA A 41 -6.71 20.19 -1.79
C ALA A 41 -8.21 20.56 -1.73
N ARG A 42 -8.92 20.52 -2.85
CA ARG A 42 -10.38 20.76 -2.87
C ARG A 42 -11.12 19.68 -2.07
N VAL A 43 -10.71 18.42 -2.14
CA VAL A 43 -11.32 17.34 -1.34
C VAL A 43 -11.15 17.61 0.15
N VAL A 44 -9.99 18.16 0.59
CA VAL A 44 -9.80 18.58 1.99
C VAL A 44 -10.88 19.59 2.41
N GLU A 45 -11.09 20.64 1.60
CA GLU A 45 -12.06 21.69 1.89
C GLU A 45 -13.49 21.15 1.87
N ASP A 46 -13.84 20.30 0.90
CA ASP A 46 -15.17 19.66 0.79
C ASP A 46 -15.47 18.73 1.99
N CYS A 47 -14.44 18.23 2.68
CA CYS A 47 -14.53 17.41 3.90
C CYS A 47 -14.30 18.20 5.20
N GLU A 48 -14.52 19.51 5.19
CA GLU A 48 -14.38 20.40 6.37
C GLU A 48 -12.94 20.45 6.93
N GLY A 49 -11.95 20.09 6.15
CA GLY A 49 -10.54 20.23 6.49
C GLY A 49 -9.95 21.57 6.08
N VAL A 50 -8.79 21.87 6.62
CA VAL A 50 -8.02 23.06 6.27
C VAL A 50 -6.66 22.64 5.73
N VAL A 51 -6.35 23.05 4.50
CA VAL A 51 -5.00 22.88 3.94
C VAL A 51 -4.06 23.86 4.63
N ILE A 52 -3.07 23.34 5.33
CA ILE A 52 -2.05 24.15 6.02
C ILE A 52 -0.98 24.62 5.05
N LYS A 53 -0.48 23.69 4.25
CA LYS A 53 0.55 23.97 3.23
C LYS A 53 0.63 22.91 2.15
N THR A 54 1.08 23.30 0.97
CA THR A 54 1.49 22.41 -0.09
C THR A 54 2.99 22.13 -0.03
N LEU A 55 3.41 20.92 -0.34
CA LEU A 55 4.78 20.43 -0.20
C LEU A 55 5.27 19.83 -1.53
N GLY A 56 5.37 20.69 -2.54
CA GLY A 56 5.74 20.25 -3.89
C GLY A 56 4.62 19.46 -4.56
N ASP A 57 4.70 18.15 -4.56
CA ASP A 57 3.71 17.20 -5.10
C ASP A 57 2.75 16.64 -4.03
N GLY A 58 2.78 17.18 -2.82
CA GLY A 58 1.93 16.79 -1.72
C GLY A 58 1.30 17.96 -0.98
N LEU A 59 0.57 17.66 0.09
CA LEU A 59 0.00 18.65 0.99
C LEU A 59 -0.06 18.15 2.44
N MET A 60 -0.14 19.12 3.36
CA MET A 60 -0.49 18.91 4.76
C MET A 60 -1.83 19.60 5.04
N ALA A 61 -2.73 18.88 5.68
CA ALA A 61 -4.04 19.37 6.11
C ALA A 61 -4.37 18.96 7.54
N VAL A 62 -5.31 19.69 8.14
CA VAL A 62 -5.86 19.35 9.47
C VAL A 62 -7.38 19.29 9.42
N PHE A 63 -7.95 18.39 10.22
CA PHE A 63 -9.38 18.17 10.33
C PHE A 63 -9.82 18.24 11.78
N PRO A 64 -11.04 18.71 12.06
CA PRO A 64 -11.57 18.82 13.43
C PRO A 64 -11.80 17.43 14.07
N VAL A 65 -12.13 16.43 13.27
CA VAL A 65 -12.46 15.07 13.73
C VAL A 65 -11.86 13.99 12.83
N PRO A 66 -11.52 12.81 13.38
CA PRO A 66 -10.91 11.72 12.60
C PRO A 66 -11.75 11.23 11.40
N GLY A 67 -13.08 11.15 11.56
CA GLY A 67 -13.98 10.70 10.51
C GLY A 67 -13.93 11.56 9.25
N ALA A 68 -13.82 12.88 9.40
CA ALA A 68 -13.67 13.81 8.26
C ALA A 68 -12.35 13.57 7.50
N ALA A 69 -11.25 13.34 8.21
CA ALA A 69 -9.96 13.05 7.61
C ALA A 69 -9.96 11.71 6.84
N VAL A 70 -10.60 10.67 7.40
CA VAL A 70 -10.75 9.37 6.74
C VAL A 70 -11.61 9.50 5.48
N GLN A 71 -12.72 10.24 5.56
CA GLN A 71 -13.57 10.52 4.40
C GLN A 71 -12.81 11.27 3.31
N ALA A 72 -11.99 12.26 3.69
CA ALA A 72 -11.15 13.00 2.75
C ALA A 72 -10.13 12.08 2.06
N ALA A 73 -9.46 11.19 2.81
CA ALA A 73 -8.53 10.22 2.25
C ALA A 73 -9.20 9.32 1.20
N ASP A 74 -10.38 8.75 1.51
CA ASP A 74 -11.17 7.97 0.54
C ASP A 74 -11.47 8.77 -0.73
N GLN A 75 -12.01 9.98 -0.58
CA GLN A 75 -12.41 10.81 -1.71
C GLN A 75 -11.22 11.29 -2.54
N MET A 76 -10.04 11.50 -1.93
CA MET A 76 -8.82 11.82 -2.66
C MET A 76 -8.39 10.69 -3.59
N HIS A 77 -8.37 9.44 -3.10
CA HIS A 77 -8.07 8.26 -3.91
C HIS A 77 -9.06 8.13 -5.06
N GLU A 78 -10.36 8.21 -4.78
CA GLU A 78 -11.41 8.14 -5.80
C GLU A 78 -11.31 9.26 -6.85
N ALA A 79 -11.00 10.47 -6.42
CA ALA A 79 -10.89 11.62 -7.32
C ALA A 79 -9.70 11.47 -8.27
N LEU A 80 -8.55 11.02 -7.76
CA LEU A 80 -7.35 10.79 -8.55
C LEU A 80 -7.54 9.63 -9.54
N GLU A 81 -8.14 8.52 -9.10
CA GLU A 81 -8.49 7.39 -9.96
C GLU A 81 -9.44 7.78 -11.10
N ARG A 82 -10.48 8.56 -10.79
CA ARG A 82 -11.40 9.11 -11.82
C ARG A 82 -10.71 10.01 -12.84
N MET A 83 -9.69 10.78 -12.43
CA MET A 83 -8.88 11.55 -13.37
C MET A 83 -8.03 10.64 -14.25
N GLY A 84 -7.40 9.60 -13.69
CA GLY A 84 -6.63 8.62 -14.44
C GLY A 84 -7.47 7.88 -15.48
N THR A 85 -8.65 7.37 -15.09
CA THR A 85 -9.56 6.63 -15.98
C THR A 85 -10.16 7.51 -17.09
N ARG A 86 -10.51 8.76 -16.81
CA ARG A 86 -10.94 9.73 -17.85
C ARG A 86 -9.82 10.04 -18.83
N GLY A 87 -8.57 10.06 -18.37
CA GLY A 87 -7.40 10.19 -19.21
C GLY A 87 -7.28 9.06 -20.24
N LEU A 88 -7.52 7.81 -19.83
CA LEU A 88 -7.52 6.64 -20.72
C LEU A 88 -8.63 6.65 -21.77
N ALA A 89 -9.75 7.33 -21.52
CA ALA A 89 -10.89 7.46 -22.43
C ALA A 89 -10.76 8.63 -23.46
N GLY A 90 -9.52 9.14 -23.67
CA GLY A 90 -9.25 10.23 -24.64
C GLY A 90 -8.80 11.55 -24.03
N GLY A 91 -8.50 11.57 -22.72
CA GLY A 91 -7.90 12.69 -22.00
C GLY A 91 -6.38 12.55 -21.81
N ASP A 92 -5.85 13.15 -20.77
CA ASP A 92 -4.42 13.10 -20.44
C ASP A 92 -4.09 11.87 -19.62
N THR A 93 -3.49 10.85 -20.25
CA THR A 93 -3.10 9.58 -19.61
C THR A 93 -2.05 9.73 -18.50
N ALA A 94 -1.43 10.90 -18.40
CA ALA A 94 -0.39 11.18 -17.41
C ALA A 94 -0.87 11.03 -15.95
N PHE A 95 -2.16 11.28 -15.68
CA PHE A 95 -2.73 11.12 -14.34
C PHE A 95 -2.78 9.65 -13.89
N ALA A 96 -2.86 8.70 -14.80
CA ALA A 96 -2.87 7.26 -14.48
C ALA A 96 -1.54 6.77 -13.87
N ALA A 97 -0.45 7.48 -14.13
CA ALA A 97 0.87 7.18 -13.57
C ALA A 97 1.04 7.66 -12.12
N LEU A 98 0.21 8.61 -11.65
CA LEU A 98 0.27 9.12 -10.29
C LEU A 98 -0.41 8.16 -9.31
N LYS A 99 0.27 7.91 -8.18
CA LYS A 99 -0.25 7.15 -7.05
C LYS A 99 -0.30 8.05 -5.83
N LEU A 100 -1.33 7.93 -5.04
CA LEU A 100 -1.51 8.73 -3.84
C LEU A 100 -1.12 7.96 -2.60
N GLN A 101 -0.31 8.57 -1.74
CA GLN A 101 -0.02 8.09 -0.40
C GLN A 101 -0.66 9.04 0.60
N VAL A 102 -1.27 8.50 1.65
CA VAL A 102 -1.90 9.29 2.71
C VAL A 102 -1.49 8.74 4.07
N ALA A 103 -1.21 9.63 5.01
CA ALA A 103 -0.98 9.27 6.41
C ALA A 103 -1.78 10.16 7.35
N LEU A 104 -2.42 9.53 8.35
CA LEU A 104 -3.30 10.14 9.33
C LEU A 104 -2.77 9.94 10.75
N ALA A 105 -2.70 11.01 11.54
CA ALA A 105 -2.47 10.94 12.99
C ALA A 105 -3.39 11.92 13.70
N HIS A 106 -3.87 11.54 14.90
CA HIS A 106 -4.74 12.37 15.71
C HIS A 106 -4.08 12.68 17.06
N GLY A 107 -4.17 13.92 17.49
CA GLY A 107 -3.66 14.37 18.77
C GLY A 107 -3.58 15.89 18.89
N GLU A 108 -2.98 16.34 19.99
CA GLU A 108 -2.78 17.77 20.27
C GLU A 108 -1.82 18.41 19.25
N VAL A 109 -2.21 19.58 18.75
CA VAL A 109 -1.42 20.42 17.86
C VAL A 109 -1.42 21.87 18.33
N VAL A 110 -0.39 22.59 17.93
CA VAL A 110 -0.24 24.03 18.16
C VAL A 110 -0.38 24.73 16.81
N GLU A 111 -1.46 25.49 16.66
CA GLU A 111 -1.70 26.32 15.47
C GLU A 111 -1.11 27.72 15.72
N MET A 112 -0.17 28.15 14.90
CA MET A 112 0.52 29.42 15.04
C MET A 112 0.91 30.00 13.67
N ALA A 113 0.53 31.25 13.41
CA ALA A 113 0.90 32.00 12.21
C ALA A 113 0.58 31.26 10.88
N GLY A 114 -0.52 30.51 10.84
CA GLY A 114 -0.96 29.77 9.65
C GLY A 114 -0.23 28.42 9.43
N ASP A 115 0.63 28.03 10.36
CA ASP A 115 1.25 26.69 10.37
C ASP A 115 0.79 25.88 11.60
N CYS A 116 1.05 24.58 11.59
CA CYS A 116 0.63 23.63 12.60
C CYS A 116 1.82 22.78 13.05
N PHE A 117 1.98 22.63 14.37
CA PHE A 117 3.09 21.94 15.02
C PHE A 117 2.57 20.95 16.06
N GLY A 118 3.32 19.92 16.36
CA GLY A 118 2.98 18.96 17.42
C GLY A 118 3.41 17.54 17.10
N ASP A 119 3.22 16.65 18.08
CA ASP A 119 3.59 15.26 17.92
C ASP A 119 2.78 14.58 16.81
N ALA A 120 1.47 14.86 16.71
CA ALA A 120 0.61 14.33 15.66
C ALA A 120 1.11 14.73 14.26
N VAL A 121 1.62 15.94 14.07
CA VAL A 121 2.23 16.39 12.80
C VAL A 121 3.47 15.57 12.46
N ASN A 122 4.36 15.39 13.44
CA ASN A 122 5.58 14.62 13.26
C ASN A 122 5.31 13.15 12.96
N VAL A 123 4.31 12.57 13.64
CA VAL A 123 3.89 11.18 13.45
C VAL A 123 3.31 11.00 12.06
N ALA A 124 2.36 11.83 11.64
CA ALA A 124 1.74 11.75 10.31
C ALA A 124 2.77 11.90 9.19
N ALA A 125 3.69 12.88 9.30
CA ALA A 125 4.74 13.08 8.31
C ALA A 125 5.65 11.86 8.14
N ARG A 126 6.03 11.21 9.26
CA ARG A 126 6.90 10.02 9.22
C ARG A 126 6.16 8.75 8.85
N LEU A 127 4.87 8.69 9.16
CA LEU A 127 4.03 7.58 8.76
C LEU A 127 3.85 7.54 7.24
N LEU A 128 3.81 8.72 6.59
CA LEU A 128 3.73 8.83 5.15
C LEU A 128 4.89 8.12 4.43
N ASP A 129 6.11 8.17 4.99
CA ASP A 129 7.29 7.47 4.43
C ASP A 129 7.10 5.94 4.34
N HIS A 130 6.15 5.39 5.08
CA HIS A 130 5.84 3.96 5.13
C HIS A 130 4.61 3.56 4.32
N ALA A 131 3.83 4.53 3.82
CA ALA A 131 2.68 4.24 2.99
C ALA A 131 3.12 3.74 1.60
N GLY A 132 2.46 2.71 1.10
CA GLY A 132 2.62 2.21 -0.26
C GLY A 132 1.78 2.99 -1.27
N ASP A 133 1.86 2.60 -2.54
CA ASP A 133 1.10 3.21 -3.63
C ASP A 133 -0.41 3.02 -3.42
N ASN A 134 -1.16 4.13 -3.45
CA ASN A 134 -2.60 4.19 -3.19
C ASN A 134 -3.01 3.69 -1.79
N GLU A 135 -2.12 3.80 -0.81
CA GLU A 135 -2.40 3.41 0.58
C GLU A 135 -2.69 4.61 1.47
N THR A 136 -3.54 4.39 2.46
CA THR A 136 -3.79 5.31 3.57
C THR A 136 -3.45 4.63 4.89
N LEU A 137 -2.43 5.12 5.59
CA LEU A 137 -2.04 4.66 6.91
C LEU A 137 -2.60 5.57 8.00
N ALA A 138 -3.04 4.99 9.11
CA ALA A 138 -3.55 5.74 10.25
C ALA A 138 -3.00 5.21 11.57
N THR A 139 -2.83 6.11 12.54
CA THR A 139 -2.47 5.71 13.92
C THR A 139 -3.69 5.20 14.68
N ALA A 140 -3.46 4.42 15.75
CA ALA A 140 -4.53 3.95 16.63
C ALA A 140 -5.35 5.10 17.25
N THR A 141 -4.75 6.29 17.44
CA THR A 141 -5.44 7.47 17.95
C THR A 141 -6.51 8.00 16.98
N VAL A 142 -6.29 7.86 15.66
CA VAL A 142 -7.32 8.15 14.65
C VAL A 142 -8.50 7.18 14.82
N LEU A 143 -8.23 5.88 14.94
CA LEU A 143 -9.28 4.87 15.07
C LEU A 143 -10.11 5.05 16.35
N ALA A 144 -9.47 5.49 17.44
CA ALA A 144 -10.17 5.75 18.71
C ALA A 144 -11.30 6.77 18.56
N GLY A 145 -11.16 7.75 17.66
CA GLY A 145 -12.16 8.78 17.38
C GLY A 145 -13.19 8.41 16.28
N LEU A 146 -13.11 7.20 15.67
CA LEU A 146 -14.03 6.75 14.64
C LEU A 146 -15.22 5.98 15.23
N ARG A 147 -16.34 5.95 14.49
CA ARG A 147 -17.46 5.05 14.76
C ARG A 147 -17.08 3.61 14.47
N GLU A 148 -17.77 2.66 15.08
CA GLU A 148 -17.47 1.23 14.94
C GLU A 148 -17.54 0.76 13.47
N SER A 149 -18.53 1.23 12.72
CA SER A 149 -18.68 0.94 11.28
C SER A 149 -17.52 1.45 10.42
N GLU A 150 -16.84 2.51 10.85
CA GLU A 150 -15.68 3.07 10.16
C GLU A 150 -14.39 2.32 10.55
N ARG A 151 -14.27 1.89 11.81
CA ARG A 151 -13.12 1.13 12.32
C ARG A 151 -12.97 -0.22 11.63
N GLY A 152 -14.07 -0.90 11.29
CA GLY A 152 -14.08 -2.18 10.60
C GLY A 152 -13.40 -2.17 9.23
N ARG A 153 -13.13 -0.99 8.68
CA ARG A 153 -12.40 -0.81 7.42
C ARG A 153 -10.88 -0.74 7.58
N PHE A 154 -10.39 -0.78 8.82
CA PHE A 154 -8.97 -0.64 9.07
C PHE A 154 -8.35 -1.97 9.45
N ARG A 155 -7.38 -2.42 8.67
CA ARG A 155 -6.55 -3.56 8.97
C ARG A 155 -5.37 -3.15 9.86
N ASN A 156 -5.16 -3.90 10.92
CA ASN A 156 -4.02 -3.71 11.81
C ASN A 156 -2.71 -4.09 11.09
N MET A 157 -1.70 -3.19 11.12
CA MET A 157 -0.39 -3.35 10.47
C MET A 157 0.75 -3.53 11.48
N ASP A 158 0.44 -3.86 12.74
CA ASP A 158 1.40 -3.94 13.85
C ASP A 158 2.00 -2.59 14.29
N ARG A 159 2.97 -2.67 15.19
CA ARG A 159 3.67 -1.49 15.71
C ARG A 159 4.87 -1.17 14.84
N MET A 160 4.89 0.05 14.33
CA MET A 160 6.00 0.56 13.52
C MET A 160 6.90 1.47 14.34
N GLN A 161 8.22 1.26 14.22
CA GLN A 161 9.21 2.14 14.78
C GLN A 161 9.42 3.33 13.84
N LEU A 162 8.81 4.47 14.17
CA LEU A 162 9.02 5.70 13.40
C LEU A 162 10.32 6.40 13.80
N ARG A 163 11.04 6.94 12.83
CA ARG A 163 12.32 7.59 13.04
C ARG A 163 12.23 8.70 14.10
N GLY A 164 13.07 8.64 15.14
CA GLY A 164 13.16 9.64 16.20
C GLY A 164 12.05 9.54 17.27
N ARG A 165 11.25 8.47 17.29
CA ARG A 165 10.40 8.11 18.43
C ARG A 165 11.05 6.97 19.22
N VAL A 166 10.90 7.02 20.54
CA VAL A 166 11.35 5.95 21.42
C VAL A 166 10.36 4.79 21.41
N GLU A 167 9.06 5.09 21.38
CA GLU A 167 7.99 4.09 21.39
C GLU A 167 7.46 3.81 19.99
N PRO A 168 7.28 2.53 19.62
CA PRO A 168 6.63 2.14 18.38
C PRO A 168 5.17 2.61 18.36
N VAL A 169 4.72 3.07 17.19
CA VAL A 169 3.35 3.53 16.96
C VAL A 169 2.52 2.39 16.37
N GLN A 170 1.33 2.16 16.93
CA GLN A 170 0.37 1.22 16.35
C GLN A 170 -0.22 1.82 15.08
N VAL A 171 -0.08 1.12 13.96
CA VAL A 171 -0.46 1.57 12.62
C VAL A 171 -1.55 0.68 12.04
N HIS A 172 -2.44 1.27 11.28
CA HIS A 172 -3.54 0.62 10.60
C HIS A 172 -3.61 1.09 9.15
N LEU A 173 -3.93 0.17 8.23
CA LEU A 173 -4.16 0.43 6.82
C LEU A 173 -5.67 0.57 6.57
N LEU A 174 -6.08 1.66 5.94
CA LEU A 174 -7.45 1.83 5.47
C LEU A 174 -7.67 0.99 4.21
N GLU A 175 -8.61 0.07 4.26
CA GLU A 175 -9.01 -0.71 3.09
C GLU A 175 -9.88 0.14 2.16
N ALA A 176 -9.52 0.18 0.88
CA ALA A 176 -10.25 0.91 -0.14
C ALA A 176 -11.71 0.41 -0.23
N ARG A 177 -12.66 1.34 -0.38
CA ARG A 177 -14.03 0.97 -0.76
C ARG A 177 -13.98 0.33 -2.14
N ARG A 178 -14.34 -0.94 -2.24
CA ARG A 178 -14.56 -1.56 -3.55
C ARG A 178 -15.77 -0.87 -4.18
N PHE A 179 -15.57 -0.20 -5.30
CA PHE A 179 -16.68 0.30 -6.12
C PHE A 179 -17.50 -0.92 -6.59
N GLY A 180 -18.70 -1.06 -6.06
CA GLY A 180 -19.61 -2.17 -6.36
C GLY A 180 -20.64 -2.44 -5.27
N ASP A 181 -20.47 -1.97 -4.06
CA ASP A 181 -21.47 -2.08 -3.00
C ASP A 181 -22.52 -0.96 -3.08
N THR A 182 -23.22 -0.90 -4.22
CA THR A 182 -24.58 -0.36 -4.23
C THR A 182 -25.44 -1.34 -3.46
N VAL A 183 -26.03 -0.86 -2.37
CA VAL A 183 -26.99 -1.57 -1.52
C VAL A 183 -27.95 -2.38 -2.39
N VAL A 184 -27.69 -3.66 -2.55
CA VAL A 184 -28.70 -4.63 -2.91
C VAL A 184 -28.96 -5.43 -1.64
N THR A 185 -30.05 -5.05 -0.98
CA THR A 185 -30.69 -5.88 0.04
C THR A 185 -31.10 -7.19 -0.62
N GLN A 186 -30.22 -8.19 -0.62
CA GLN A 186 -30.60 -9.57 -0.78
C GLN A 186 -29.79 -10.41 0.19
N TYR A 187 -30.52 -11.06 1.09
CA TYR A 187 -30.06 -12.16 1.91
C TYR A 187 -29.46 -13.23 1.00
N GLY A 188 -28.15 -13.34 1.02
CA GLY A 188 -27.38 -14.41 0.41
C GLY A 188 -26.03 -14.41 1.12
N ASP A 189 -25.66 -15.55 1.67
CA ASP A 189 -24.47 -15.76 2.48
C ASP A 189 -23.23 -15.04 1.92
N ILE A 190 -22.84 -13.93 2.55
CA ILE A 190 -21.54 -13.33 2.34
C ILE A 190 -20.57 -14.24 3.10
N VAL A 191 -19.92 -15.14 2.37
CA VAL A 191 -18.73 -15.82 2.87
C VAL A 191 -17.69 -14.71 3.12
N PRO A 192 -17.27 -14.45 4.36
CA PRO A 192 -16.19 -13.49 4.62
C PRO A 192 -15.00 -13.96 3.80
N ALA A 193 -14.34 -13.04 3.09
CA ALA A 193 -13.09 -13.35 2.40
C ALA A 193 -12.14 -13.94 3.46
N SER A 194 -11.91 -15.23 3.40
CA SER A 194 -11.09 -15.95 4.38
C SER A 194 -9.69 -15.36 4.32
N GLU A 195 -9.12 -15.05 5.49
CA GLU A 195 -7.73 -14.60 5.57
C GLU A 195 -6.82 -15.60 4.85
N PRO A 196 -5.80 -15.11 4.10
CA PRO A 196 -4.83 -16.01 3.49
C PRO A 196 -4.16 -16.85 4.56
N GLU A 197 -4.14 -18.17 4.41
CA GLU A 197 -3.57 -19.08 5.42
C GLU A 197 -2.20 -19.62 5.04
N ALA A 198 -1.95 -19.73 3.72
CA ALA A 198 -0.73 -20.32 3.21
C ALA A 198 -0.33 -19.70 1.87
N ILE A 199 0.93 -19.87 1.52
CA ILE A 199 1.46 -19.56 0.19
C ILE A 199 2.06 -20.81 -0.44
N ARG A 200 1.67 -21.09 -1.67
CA ARG A 200 2.27 -22.14 -2.50
C ARG A 200 3.36 -21.54 -3.36
N LEU A 201 4.52 -22.17 -3.38
CA LEU A 201 5.64 -21.83 -4.26
C LEU A 201 5.96 -23.01 -5.17
N ILE A 202 6.11 -22.74 -6.47
CA ILE A 202 6.41 -23.75 -7.49
C ILE A 202 7.60 -23.29 -8.31
N TRP A 203 8.66 -24.10 -8.35
CA TRP A 203 9.83 -23.93 -9.21
C TRP A 203 10.30 -25.29 -9.72
N LEU A 204 10.28 -25.45 -11.03
CA LEU A 204 10.51 -26.74 -11.71
C LEU A 204 9.56 -27.82 -11.13
N ASP A 205 10.10 -28.89 -10.60
CA ASP A 205 9.41 -30.01 -9.96
C ASP A 205 9.13 -29.79 -8.46
N MET A 206 9.68 -28.72 -7.87
CA MET A 206 9.43 -28.37 -6.48
C MET A 206 8.12 -27.62 -6.32
N ASN A 207 7.18 -28.24 -5.62
CA ASN A 207 5.90 -27.62 -5.21
C ASN A 207 5.77 -27.72 -3.68
N ARG A 208 5.81 -26.55 -3.01
CA ARG A 208 5.73 -26.50 -1.54
C ARG A 208 4.71 -25.45 -1.08
N VAL A 209 3.98 -25.80 -0.02
CA VAL A 209 3.03 -24.93 0.65
C VAL A 209 3.59 -24.53 2.02
N PHE A 210 3.57 -23.25 2.32
CA PHE A 210 4.03 -22.67 3.57
C PHE A 210 2.87 -21.94 4.24
N ALA A 211 2.47 -22.39 5.43
CA ALA A 211 1.50 -21.68 6.26
C ALA A 211 2.11 -20.41 6.87
N GLY A 212 1.28 -19.40 7.12
CA GLY A 212 1.72 -18.12 7.71
C GLY A 212 2.53 -18.29 9.00
N GLN A 213 2.20 -19.29 9.83
CA GLN A 213 2.91 -19.61 11.06
C GLN A 213 4.32 -20.19 10.84
N ARG A 214 4.68 -20.58 9.62
CA ARG A 214 6.00 -21.15 9.26
C ARG A 214 6.90 -20.15 8.53
N MET A 215 6.58 -18.87 8.61
CA MET A 215 7.42 -17.79 8.07
C MET A 215 8.55 -17.42 9.05
N PRO A 216 9.66 -16.86 8.57
CA PRO A 216 9.93 -16.46 7.17
C PRO A 216 10.37 -17.64 6.27
N VAL A 217 10.05 -17.51 4.97
CA VAL A 217 10.61 -18.38 3.92
C VAL A 217 11.67 -17.59 3.14
N VAL A 218 12.90 -18.08 3.15
CA VAL A 218 14.01 -17.49 2.38
C VAL A 218 14.16 -18.23 1.05
N LEU A 219 14.05 -17.50 -0.07
CA LEU A 219 14.35 -17.98 -1.40
C LEU A 219 15.81 -17.64 -1.75
N GLY A 220 16.58 -18.59 -2.25
CA GLY A 220 17.97 -18.35 -2.60
C GLY A 220 18.71 -19.60 -3.06
N ARG A 221 19.92 -19.41 -3.65
CA ARG A 221 20.72 -20.54 -4.12
C ARG A 221 21.52 -21.28 -3.04
N SER A 222 21.49 -20.79 -1.81
CA SER A 222 22.12 -21.51 -0.69
C SER A 222 21.35 -22.79 -0.39
N PRO A 223 22.04 -23.93 -0.17
CA PRO A 223 21.38 -25.14 0.34
C PRO A 223 20.68 -24.94 1.70
N GLN A 224 21.06 -23.89 2.42
CA GLN A 224 20.45 -23.51 3.71
C GLN A 224 19.22 -22.61 3.54
N ALA A 225 18.91 -22.14 2.32
CA ALA A 225 17.68 -21.41 2.06
C ALA A 225 16.44 -22.30 2.26
N THR A 226 15.38 -21.78 2.85
CA THR A 226 14.13 -22.52 3.08
C THR A 226 13.55 -23.06 1.77
N TYR A 227 13.71 -22.28 0.69
CA TYR A 227 13.36 -22.66 -0.67
C TYR A 227 14.60 -22.47 -1.56
N CYS A 228 15.35 -23.57 -1.78
CA CYS A 228 16.60 -23.56 -2.51
C CYS A 228 16.33 -23.51 -4.04
N ILE A 229 16.97 -22.56 -4.72
CA ILE A 229 16.86 -22.33 -6.18
C ILE A 229 18.27 -22.35 -6.72
N ASP A 230 18.65 -23.47 -7.35
CA ASP A 230 19.98 -23.67 -7.90
C ASP A 230 20.16 -22.98 -9.27
N ASP A 231 20.38 -21.66 -9.20
CA ASP A 231 20.70 -20.81 -10.35
C ASP A 231 21.78 -19.81 -9.96
N SER A 232 22.82 -19.69 -10.78
CA SER A 232 23.99 -18.83 -10.49
C SER A 232 23.68 -17.33 -10.38
N ARG A 233 22.59 -16.86 -10.99
CA ARG A 233 22.12 -15.46 -10.95
C ARG A 233 21.35 -15.16 -9.68
N VAL A 234 20.92 -16.19 -8.96
CA VAL A 234 20.21 -16.06 -7.69
C VAL A 234 21.22 -15.89 -6.56
N SER A 235 21.04 -14.90 -5.70
CA SER A 235 21.87 -14.69 -4.51
C SER A 235 21.68 -15.83 -3.49
N ARG A 236 22.64 -16.04 -2.59
CA ARG A 236 22.56 -17.09 -1.54
C ARG A 236 21.30 -16.95 -0.69
N SER A 237 20.96 -15.73 -0.27
CA SER A 237 19.67 -15.31 0.27
C SER A 237 19.16 -14.22 -0.64
N HIS A 238 18.23 -14.53 -1.54
CA HIS A 238 17.83 -13.63 -2.62
C HIS A 238 16.61 -12.81 -2.26
N ALA A 239 15.59 -13.46 -1.77
CA ALA A 239 14.36 -12.82 -1.34
C ALA A 239 13.82 -13.52 -0.08
N ARG A 240 13.00 -12.82 0.69
CA ARG A 240 12.36 -13.34 1.88
C ARG A 240 10.87 -13.08 1.82
N ILE A 241 10.08 -14.09 2.14
CA ILE A 241 8.65 -13.96 2.33
C ILE A 241 8.37 -14.02 3.82
N ASP A 242 7.75 -12.98 4.36
CA ASP A 242 7.30 -12.84 5.73
C ASP A 242 5.78 -12.89 5.80
N TRP A 243 5.24 -13.21 6.99
CA TRP A 243 3.82 -13.11 7.29
C TRP A 243 3.59 -11.96 8.26
N HIS A 244 2.86 -10.94 7.84
CA HIS A 244 2.55 -9.77 8.65
C HIS A 244 1.08 -9.38 8.47
N GLY A 245 0.36 -9.23 9.59
CA GLY A 245 -1.01 -8.68 9.60
C GLY A 245 -1.99 -9.35 8.63
N GLY A 246 -1.95 -10.68 8.51
CA GLY A 246 -2.84 -11.41 7.59
C GLY A 246 -2.39 -11.38 6.13
N THR A 247 -1.15 -10.98 5.81
CA THR A 247 -0.64 -10.93 4.43
C THR A 247 0.78 -11.49 4.31
N PHE A 248 1.09 -12.01 3.11
CA PHE A 248 2.44 -12.39 2.74
C PHE A 248 3.17 -11.21 2.13
N GLN A 249 4.38 -10.91 2.61
CA GLN A 249 5.21 -9.82 2.11
C GLN A 249 6.53 -10.38 1.55
N LEU A 250 6.81 -10.08 0.28
CA LEU A 250 8.06 -10.41 -0.40
C LEU A 250 9.04 -9.25 -0.27
N THR A 251 10.19 -9.49 0.35
CA THR A 251 11.28 -8.52 0.48
C THR A 251 12.47 -8.97 -0.37
N ASP A 252 12.98 -8.08 -1.25
CA ASP A 252 14.21 -8.32 -2.00
C ASP A 252 15.44 -8.10 -1.11
N LEU A 253 16.33 -9.10 -1.06
CA LEU A 253 17.61 -9.07 -0.35
C LEU A 253 18.81 -9.18 -1.29
N SER A 254 18.56 -9.19 -2.60
CA SER A 254 19.52 -9.58 -3.62
C SER A 254 20.42 -8.43 -4.09
N TYR A 255 21.43 -8.77 -4.88
CA TYR A 255 22.26 -7.83 -5.60
C TYR A 255 21.64 -7.45 -6.97
N ASN A 256 21.00 -8.43 -7.64
CA ASN A 256 20.49 -8.26 -9.01
C ASN A 256 19.02 -7.82 -9.06
N GLY A 257 18.31 -7.82 -7.93
CA GLY A 257 16.89 -7.46 -7.82
C GLY A 257 15.94 -8.65 -8.02
N THR A 258 14.71 -8.45 -7.54
CA THR A 258 13.60 -9.40 -7.67
C THR A 258 12.52 -8.76 -8.53
N TYR A 259 11.92 -9.52 -9.43
CA TYR A 259 10.90 -9.06 -10.37
C TYR A 259 9.60 -9.81 -10.12
N LEU A 260 8.51 -9.10 -9.94
CA LEU A 260 7.21 -9.66 -9.59
C LEU A 260 6.18 -9.31 -10.66
N ARG A 261 5.38 -10.28 -11.09
CA ARG A 261 4.20 -10.06 -11.95
C ARG A 261 3.04 -10.87 -11.41
N PHE A 262 1.93 -10.20 -11.14
CA PHE A 262 0.68 -10.86 -10.75
C PHE A 262 -0.03 -11.47 -11.97
N ALA A 263 -0.82 -12.53 -11.75
CA ALA A 263 -1.43 -13.30 -12.85
C ALA A 263 -2.42 -12.47 -13.71
N ASN A 264 -3.05 -11.46 -13.10
CA ASN A 264 -4.05 -10.61 -13.77
C ASN A 264 -3.46 -9.26 -14.20
N ASP A 265 -2.12 -9.11 -14.18
CA ASP A 265 -1.44 -7.88 -14.50
C ASP A 265 -0.33 -8.15 -15.53
N GLU A 266 -0.20 -7.27 -16.52
CA GLU A 266 0.91 -7.30 -17.45
C GLU A 266 2.14 -6.56 -16.93
N GLU A 267 1.97 -5.71 -15.93
CA GLU A 267 3.02 -4.89 -15.35
C GLU A 267 3.95 -5.73 -14.47
N VAL A 268 5.26 -5.48 -14.61
CA VAL A 268 6.30 -6.12 -13.80
C VAL A 268 6.82 -5.15 -12.76
N VAL A 269 6.61 -5.47 -11.49
CA VAL A 269 7.17 -4.73 -10.35
C VAL A 269 8.62 -5.14 -10.15
N SER A 270 9.56 -4.20 -10.21
CA SER A 270 10.98 -4.44 -9.94
C SER A 270 11.32 -4.03 -8.50
N LEU A 271 11.72 -4.99 -7.69
CA LEU A 271 12.15 -4.76 -6.32
C LEU A 271 13.68 -4.70 -6.25
N ARG A 272 14.19 -3.62 -5.66
CA ARG A 272 15.62 -3.47 -5.31
C ARG A 272 15.71 -3.05 -3.85
N ARG A 273 15.90 -4.04 -2.98
CA ARG A 273 15.83 -3.90 -1.52
C ARG A 273 14.47 -3.35 -1.02
N GLY A 274 13.44 -3.53 -1.84
CA GLY A 274 12.07 -3.15 -1.56
C GLY A 274 11.22 -4.33 -1.12
N THR A 275 10.01 -4.02 -0.67
CA THR A 275 9.02 -5.00 -0.21
C THR A 275 7.73 -4.84 -1.02
N CYS A 276 7.07 -5.96 -1.33
CA CYS A 276 5.77 -6.00 -2.00
C CYS A 276 4.85 -7.01 -1.32
N THR A 277 3.59 -6.66 -1.12
CA THR A 277 2.57 -7.59 -0.62
C THR A 277 2.15 -8.56 -1.73
N LEU A 278 2.16 -9.86 -1.41
CA LEU A 278 1.70 -10.91 -2.32
C LEU A 278 0.21 -11.17 -2.12
N HIS A 279 -0.54 -11.16 -3.22
CA HIS A 279 -1.96 -11.51 -3.24
C HIS A 279 -2.28 -12.36 -4.48
N GLY A 280 -3.32 -13.19 -4.42
CA GLY A 280 -3.72 -14.05 -5.53
C GLY A 280 -2.59 -14.97 -5.98
N SER A 281 -2.21 -14.90 -7.26
CA SER A 281 -1.13 -15.70 -7.84
C SER A 281 -0.27 -14.89 -8.79
N GLY A 282 0.94 -15.38 -9.10
CA GLY A 282 1.85 -14.68 -10.01
C GLY A 282 3.20 -15.36 -10.18
N LEU A 283 4.17 -14.59 -10.69
CA LEU A 283 5.55 -15.03 -10.95
C LEU A 283 6.52 -14.11 -10.22
N ILE A 284 7.52 -14.72 -9.60
CA ILE A 284 8.67 -14.05 -8.97
C ILE A 284 9.92 -14.43 -9.77
N GLY A 285 10.50 -13.47 -10.49
CA GLY A 285 11.78 -13.61 -11.19
C GLY A 285 12.92 -13.22 -10.25
N LEU A 286 13.92 -14.08 -10.13
CA LEU A 286 15.04 -13.91 -9.22
C LEU A 286 16.33 -13.63 -10.00
N GLY A 287 16.87 -12.42 -9.84
CA GLY A 287 18.16 -12.02 -10.41
C GLY A 287 18.17 -11.66 -11.88
N ALA A 288 17.05 -11.82 -12.60
CA ALA A 288 16.87 -11.39 -13.98
C ALA A 288 15.39 -11.02 -14.24
N PRO A 289 15.11 -10.09 -15.18
CA PRO A 289 13.75 -9.73 -15.56
C PRO A 289 12.94 -10.94 -16.07
N LEU A 290 11.62 -10.95 -15.84
CA LEU A 290 10.72 -12.02 -16.28
C LEU A 290 10.66 -12.20 -17.82
N ALA A 291 11.11 -11.22 -18.59
CA ALA A 291 11.24 -11.31 -20.05
C ALA A 291 12.44 -12.15 -20.50
N ASP A 292 13.41 -12.40 -19.61
CA ASP A 292 14.53 -13.29 -19.88
C ASP A 292 14.06 -14.75 -19.79
N PRO A 293 14.09 -15.53 -20.90
CA PRO A 293 13.62 -16.91 -20.90
C PRO A 293 14.45 -17.86 -20.01
N LEU A 294 15.63 -17.42 -19.60
CA LEU A 294 16.50 -18.17 -18.70
C LEU A 294 16.35 -17.71 -17.23
N ALA A 295 15.49 -16.73 -16.92
CA ALA A 295 15.30 -16.26 -15.56
C ALA A 295 14.77 -17.39 -14.65
N ALA A 296 15.31 -17.48 -13.43
CA ALA A 296 14.75 -18.34 -12.40
C ALA A 296 13.40 -17.76 -11.94
N CYS A 297 12.30 -18.33 -12.45
CA CYS A 297 10.94 -17.87 -12.17
C CYS A 297 10.22 -18.84 -11.22
N VAL A 298 9.90 -18.35 -10.03
CA VAL A 298 9.07 -19.06 -9.05
C VAL A 298 7.62 -18.62 -9.22
N ARG A 299 6.71 -19.57 -9.47
CA ARG A 299 5.27 -19.28 -9.40
C ARG A 299 4.84 -19.27 -7.95
N PHE A 300 4.03 -18.29 -7.57
CA PHE A 300 3.39 -18.24 -6.25
C PHE A 300 1.86 -18.25 -6.38
N GLU A 301 1.22 -18.74 -5.34
CA GLU A 301 -0.23 -18.73 -5.17
C GLU A 301 -0.55 -18.56 -3.68
N VAL A 302 -1.27 -17.51 -3.35
CA VAL A 302 -1.78 -17.27 -1.99
C VAL A 302 -3.05 -18.07 -1.80
N LEU A 303 -3.08 -18.97 -0.81
CA LEU A 303 -4.15 -19.91 -0.55
C LEU A 303 -5.04 -19.42 0.60
N HIS A 304 -6.35 -19.57 0.43
CA HIS A 304 -7.37 -19.31 1.43
C HIS A 304 -7.96 -20.62 1.95
N PHE A 305 -8.65 -20.60 3.10
CA PHE A 305 -9.17 -21.81 3.77
C PHE A 305 -10.02 -22.71 2.86
N ALA A 306 -10.77 -22.13 1.93
CA ALA A 306 -11.59 -22.87 0.96
C ALA A 306 -10.76 -23.73 -0.02
N ASP A 307 -9.50 -23.35 -0.28
CA ASP A 307 -8.64 -23.99 -1.27
C ASP A 307 -7.83 -25.16 -0.67
N THR A 308 -7.82 -25.30 0.65
CA THR A 308 -7.04 -26.32 1.37
C THR A 308 -7.81 -27.58 1.67
N GLN A 309 -9.14 -27.63 1.43
CA GLN A 309 -9.92 -28.85 1.60
C GLN A 309 -9.68 -29.82 0.43
N PRO A 310 -9.37 -31.12 0.71
CA PRO A 310 -9.29 -32.11 -0.34
C PRO A 310 -10.65 -32.23 -1.02
N GLN A 311 -10.71 -32.10 -2.35
CA GLN A 311 -11.93 -32.41 -3.11
C GLN A 311 -12.34 -33.86 -2.79
N GLN A 312 -13.44 -34.03 -2.06
CA GLN A 312 -14.06 -35.33 -1.89
C GLN A 312 -14.57 -35.75 -3.26
N GLY A 313 -13.91 -36.72 -3.84
CA GLY A 313 -14.31 -37.33 -5.10
C GLY A 313 -15.72 -37.89 -4.97
N SER A 314 -16.61 -37.41 -5.81
CA SER A 314 -17.92 -38.04 -6.05
C SER A 314 -17.69 -39.41 -6.71
N TYR A 315 -18.08 -40.46 -6.01
CA TYR A 315 -18.30 -41.79 -6.59
C TYR A 315 -19.66 -41.82 -7.28
#